data_56b8bf9f7734747148ffc946fd994a28
#
_entry.id   56b8bf9f7734747148ffc946fd994a28
#
_cell.length_a   1.000
_cell.length_b   1.000
_cell.length_c   1.000
_cell.angle_alpha   90.00
_cell.angle_beta   90.00
_cell.angle_gamma   90.00
#
_symmetry.space_group_name_H-M   'P 1'
#
loop_
_entity.id
_entity.type
_entity.pdbx_description
1 polymer ?
#
loop_
_entity_poly.entity_id
_entity_poly.type
_entity_poly.pdbx_seq_one_letter_code
_entity_poly.pdbx_strand_id
1 'polypeptide(L)'
;MDTVHIFLQHYWWFIISLLGALLVFLLFVQGGQAMLYTIGRTETERNLIVNSLGRKWELTFTTLVTFGGAFFASFPLFYSTSFGGAFYVWMLILLVFVIQAVSYEYRRKPSNFLGEKTFNAFLIVNGIAGAFLLGTAVGTLFFGAQFTVDRANFASTDGFNTISQWATPWYGLDALADPRN
;
A
#
# COMPACT_ATOMS: atom_id res chain seq x y z
N MET A 1 21.51 -26.23 -9.19
CA MET A 1 20.15 -25.67 -9.43
C MET A 1 19.83 -25.91 -10.90
N ASP A 2 18.69 -26.51 -11.19
CA ASP A 2 18.31 -26.80 -12.57
C ASP A 2 18.07 -25.49 -13.33
N THR A 3 18.47 -25.46 -14.59
CA THR A 3 18.32 -24.31 -15.51
C THR A 3 16.87 -23.81 -15.54
N VAL A 4 15.91 -24.72 -15.41
CA VAL A 4 14.47 -24.41 -15.34
C VAL A 4 14.13 -23.58 -14.10
N HIS A 5 14.72 -23.89 -12.95
CA HIS A 5 14.50 -23.15 -11.70
C HIS A 5 14.97 -21.70 -11.82
N ILE A 6 16.16 -21.49 -12.38
CA ILE A 6 16.73 -20.17 -12.60
C ILE A 6 15.85 -19.36 -13.58
N PHE A 7 15.40 -19.99 -14.67
CA PHE A 7 14.50 -19.37 -15.63
C PHE A 7 13.18 -18.93 -14.98
N LEU A 8 12.54 -19.80 -14.17
CA LEU A 8 11.30 -19.48 -13.48
C LEU A 8 11.46 -18.33 -12.47
N GLN A 9 12.58 -18.26 -11.76
CA GLN A 9 12.87 -17.16 -10.85
C GLN A 9 12.96 -15.81 -11.59
N HIS A 10 13.69 -15.77 -12.72
CA HIS A 10 13.77 -14.55 -13.55
C HIS A 10 12.43 -14.18 -14.17
N TYR A 11 11.63 -15.16 -14.59
CA TYR A 11 10.29 -14.93 -15.11
C TYR A 11 9.36 -14.28 -14.06
N TRP A 12 9.35 -14.79 -12.83
CA TRP A 12 8.58 -14.19 -11.75
C TRP A 12 9.08 -12.81 -11.36
N TRP A 13 10.38 -12.61 -11.32
CA TRP A 13 10.98 -11.29 -11.11
C TRP A 13 10.50 -10.27 -12.15
N PHE A 14 10.49 -10.65 -13.41
CA PHE A 14 10.02 -9.79 -14.48
C PHE A 14 8.53 -9.42 -14.30
N ILE A 15 7.66 -10.39 -14.03
CA ILE A 15 6.22 -10.15 -13.83
C ILE A 15 5.98 -9.22 -12.64
N ILE A 16 6.63 -9.47 -11.51
CA ILE A 16 6.47 -8.64 -10.30
C ILE A 16 6.97 -7.23 -10.53
N SER A 17 8.10 -7.08 -11.21
CA SER A 17 8.65 -5.76 -11.54
C SER A 17 7.73 -4.97 -12.48
N LEU A 18 7.12 -5.64 -13.46
CA LEU A 18 6.15 -5.03 -14.37
C LEU A 18 4.88 -4.58 -13.62
N LEU A 19 4.34 -5.44 -12.75
CA LEU A 19 3.18 -5.09 -11.92
C LEU A 19 3.51 -3.94 -10.96
N GLY A 20 4.68 -3.94 -10.35
CA GLY A 20 5.14 -2.87 -9.49
C GLY A 20 5.29 -1.54 -10.22
N ALA A 21 5.87 -1.55 -11.42
CA ALA A 21 6.00 -0.35 -12.25
C ALA A 21 4.63 0.22 -12.65
N LEU A 22 3.69 -0.66 -13.05
CA LEU A 22 2.32 -0.26 -13.35
C LEU A 22 1.62 0.33 -12.11
N LEU A 23 1.80 -0.30 -10.96
CA LEU A 23 1.23 0.19 -9.70
C LEU A 23 1.75 1.57 -9.33
N VAL A 24 3.06 1.82 -9.44
CA VAL A 24 3.65 3.14 -9.15
C VAL A 24 3.04 4.20 -10.05
N PHE A 25 2.90 3.93 -11.36
CA PHE A 25 2.25 4.84 -12.28
C PHE A 25 0.79 5.13 -11.89
N LEU A 26 0.01 4.09 -11.58
CA LEU A 26 -1.39 4.24 -11.19
C LEU A 26 -1.56 5.01 -9.87
N LEU A 27 -0.69 4.76 -8.89
CA LEU A 27 -0.69 5.47 -7.60
C LEU A 27 -0.29 6.94 -7.78
N PHE A 28 0.69 7.23 -8.64
CA PHE A 28 1.07 8.60 -8.95
C PHE A 28 -0.10 9.40 -9.54
N VAL A 29 -0.80 8.83 -10.51
CA VAL A 29 -2.00 9.47 -11.08
C VAL A 29 -3.12 9.57 -10.05
N GLN A 30 -3.30 8.54 -9.21
CA GLN A 30 -4.31 8.56 -8.13
C GLN A 30 -4.00 9.63 -7.07
N GLY A 31 -2.73 9.88 -6.78
CA GLY A 31 -2.28 10.94 -5.88
C GLY A 31 -2.71 12.36 -6.29
N GLY A 32 -3.08 12.55 -7.57
CA GLY A 32 -3.64 13.81 -8.07
C GLY A 32 -4.88 14.28 -7.31
N GLN A 33 -5.58 13.41 -6.59
CA GLN A 33 -6.68 13.78 -5.70
C GLN A 33 -6.25 14.74 -4.57
N ALA A 34 -4.98 14.70 -4.14
CA ALA A 34 -4.44 15.65 -3.17
C ALA A 34 -4.48 17.10 -3.68
N MET A 35 -4.43 17.28 -5.00
CA MET A 35 -4.44 18.58 -5.66
C MET A 35 -5.85 19.06 -6.04
N LEU A 36 -6.90 18.43 -5.52
CA LEU A 36 -8.29 18.68 -5.91
C LEU A 36 -8.69 20.16 -5.85
N TYR A 37 -8.30 20.88 -4.79
CA TYR A 37 -8.60 22.31 -4.64
C TYR A 37 -7.55 23.23 -5.27
N THR A 38 -6.38 22.72 -5.59
CA THR A 38 -5.33 23.48 -6.26
C THR A 38 -5.60 23.57 -7.76
N ILE A 39 -6.02 22.46 -8.38
CA ILE A 39 -6.29 22.37 -9.82
C ILE A 39 -7.74 22.74 -10.11
N GLY A 40 -8.69 22.18 -9.31
CA GLY A 40 -10.13 22.42 -9.48
C GLY A 40 -10.59 23.71 -8.78
N ARG A 41 -10.65 24.80 -9.50
CA ARG A 41 -11.09 26.12 -8.98
C ARG A 41 -12.60 26.20 -8.83
N THR A 42 -13.33 25.65 -9.79
CA THR A 42 -14.79 25.61 -9.79
C THR A 42 -15.30 24.25 -9.28
N GLU A 43 -16.56 24.21 -8.86
CA GLU A 43 -17.21 22.97 -8.44
C GLU A 43 -17.29 21.96 -9.59
N THR A 44 -17.55 22.43 -10.80
CA THR A 44 -17.62 21.60 -12.00
C THR A 44 -16.26 20.92 -12.28
N GLU A 45 -15.16 21.68 -12.19
CA GLU A 45 -13.81 21.15 -12.38
C GLU A 45 -13.46 20.11 -11.32
N ARG A 46 -13.76 20.38 -10.05
CA ARG A 46 -13.54 19.39 -8.96
C ARG A 46 -14.31 18.10 -9.19
N ASN A 47 -15.57 18.23 -9.63
CA ASN A 47 -16.39 17.09 -9.97
C ASN A 47 -15.84 16.27 -11.13
N LEU A 48 -15.29 16.93 -12.15
CA LEU A 48 -14.66 16.28 -13.27
C LEU A 48 -13.41 15.48 -12.83
N ILE A 49 -12.56 16.11 -12.00
CA ILE A 49 -11.36 15.47 -11.43
C ILE A 49 -11.76 14.23 -10.62
N VAL A 50 -12.70 14.35 -9.68
CA VAL A 50 -13.15 13.23 -8.85
C VAL A 50 -13.77 12.11 -9.67
N ASN A 51 -14.58 12.43 -10.68
CA ASN A 51 -15.17 11.42 -11.57
C ASN A 51 -14.10 10.69 -12.39
N SER A 52 -13.10 11.41 -12.89
CA SER A 52 -12.01 10.81 -13.68
C SER A 52 -11.15 9.87 -12.82
N LEU A 53 -10.80 10.30 -11.60
CA LEU A 53 -10.03 9.49 -10.67
C LEU A 53 -10.86 8.32 -10.11
N GLY A 54 -12.14 8.54 -9.82
CA GLY A 54 -13.07 7.53 -9.32
C GLY A 54 -13.30 6.38 -10.30
N ARG A 55 -13.31 6.63 -11.61
CA ARG A 55 -13.47 5.57 -12.61
C ARG A 55 -12.29 4.62 -12.69
N LYS A 56 -11.11 5.05 -12.28
CA LYS A 56 -9.91 4.21 -12.36
C LYS A 56 -9.40 3.76 -10.99
N TRP A 57 -10.02 4.22 -9.87
CA TRP A 57 -9.55 3.81 -8.55
C TRP A 57 -9.64 2.30 -8.34
N GLU A 58 -10.66 1.65 -8.90
CA GLU A 58 -10.80 0.19 -8.87
C GLU A 58 -9.61 -0.51 -9.53
N LEU A 59 -9.19 -0.03 -10.71
CA LEU A 59 -8.00 -0.57 -11.38
C LEU A 59 -6.75 -0.37 -10.53
N THR A 60 -6.58 0.81 -9.93
CA THR A 60 -5.45 1.10 -9.05
C THR A 60 -5.43 0.17 -7.84
N PHE A 61 -6.58 0.01 -7.18
CA PHE A 61 -6.71 -0.84 -6.01
C PHE A 61 -6.53 -2.33 -6.35
N THR A 62 -7.13 -2.79 -7.44
CA THR A 62 -6.97 -4.17 -7.91
C THR A 62 -5.50 -4.46 -8.27
N THR A 63 -4.82 -3.51 -8.90
CA THR A 63 -3.38 -3.65 -9.21
C THR A 63 -2.55 -3.70 -7.93
N LEU A 64 -2.87 -2.89 -6.91
CA LEU A 64 -2.22 -2.94 -5.60
C LEU A 64 -2.35 -4.31 -4.94
N VAL A 65 -3.56 -4.86 -4.91
CA VAL A 65 -3.84 -6.18 -4.33
C VAL A 65 -3.15 -7.29 -5.12
N THR A 66 -3.20 -7.22 -6.45
CA THR A 66 -2.54 -8.21 -7.33
C THR A 66 -1.03 -8.18 -7.17
N PHE A 67 -0.43 -6.98 -7.16
CA PHE A 67 1.00 -6.82 -6.92
C PHE A 67 1.38 -7.35 -5.54
N GLY A 68 0.65 -6.95 -4.49
CA GLY A 68 0.89 -7.42 -3.13
C GLY A 68 0.81 -8.94 -3.01
N GLY A 69 -0.24 -9.55 -3.55
CA GLY A 69 -0.40 -11.01 -3.56
C GLY A 69 0.70 -11.75 -4.31
N ALA A 70 1.07 -11.29 -5.50
CA ALA A 70 2.16 -11.87 -6.29
C ALA A 70 3.52 -11.71 -5.60
N PHE A 71 3.78 -10.53 -5.02
CA PHE A 71 5.01 -10.25 -4.29
C PHE A 71 5.14 -11.13 -3.05
N PHE A 72 4.08 -11.29 -2.27
CA PHE A 72 4.08 -12.14 -1.08
C PHE A 72 4.22 -13.63 -1.41
N ALA A 73 3.57 -14.09 -2.47
CA ALA A 73 3.71 -15.46 -2.93
C ALA A 73 5.14 -15.78 -3.38
N SER A 74 5.82 -14.80 -3.98
CA SER A 74 7.19 -14.96 -4.47
C SER A 74 8.26 -14.78 -3.39
N PHE A 75 7.94 -14.03 -2.33
CA PHE A 75 8.84 -13.74 -1.21
C PHE A 75 8.20 -14.10 0.15
N PRO A 76 8.08 -15.40 0.48
CA PRO A 76 7.37 -15.86 1.69
C PRO A 76 7.95 -15.29 2.99
N LEU A 77 9.28 -15.13 3.06
CA LEU A 77 9.93 -14.52 4.22
C LEU A 77 9.51 -13.06 4.42
N PHE A 78 9.42 -12.30 3.33
CA PHE A 78 8.94 -10.93 3.39
C PHE A 78 7.47 -10.88 3.86
N TYR A 79 6.64 -11.80 3.37
CA TYR A 79 5.26 -11.93 3.83
C TYR A 79 5.17 -12.16 5.34
N SER A 80 5.87 -13.18 5.86
CA SER A 80 5.81 -13.53 7.28
C SER A 80 6.34 -12.40 8.18
N THR A 81 7.42 -11.74 7.77
CA THR A 81 8.01 -10.63 8.53
C THR A 81 7.15 -9.37 8.48
N SER A 82 6.66 -9.01 7.29
CA SER A 82 5.92 -7.78 7.07
C SER A 82 4.49 -7.85 7.61
N PHE A 83 3.73 -8.89 7.26
CA PHE A 83 2.33 -9.01 7.72
C PHE A 83 2.21 -9.49 9.16
N GLY A 84 3.06 -10.43 9.56
CA GLY A 84 3.08 -10.91 10.94
C GLY A 84 3.67 -9.89 11.92
N GLY A 85 4.67 -9.12 11.47
CA GLY A 85 5.42 -8.21 12.31
C GLY A 85 5.02 -6.74 12.19
N ALA A 86 4.80 -6.22 10.97
CA ALA A 86 4.42 -4.82 10.73
C ALA A 86 2.90 -4.64 10.61
N PHE A 87 2.14 -5.33 11.42
CA PHE A 87 0.68 -5.37 11.39
C PHE A 87 0.03 -3.96 11.40
N TYR A 88 0.47 -3.08 12.30
CA TYR A 88 -0.11 -1.75 12.42
C TYR A 88 0.13 -0.87 11.19
N VAL A 89 1.26 -1.04 10.53
CA VAL A 89 1.57 -0.33 9.28
C VAL A 89 0.58 -0.70 8.19
N TRP A 90 0.33 -2.00 8.01
CA TRP A 90 -0.62 -2.50 7.03
C TRP A 90 -2.07 -2.11 7.35
N MET A 91 -2.45 -2.12 8.62
CA MET A 91 -3.78 -1.66 9.05
C MET A 91 -3.97 -0.18 8.78
N LEU A 92 -2.94 0.65 8.97
CA LEU A 92 -3.01 2.08 8.70
C LEU A 92 -3.13 2.36 7.20
N ILE A 93 -2.35 1.67 6.37
CA ILE A 93 -2.45 1.75 4.91
C ILE A 93 -3.85 1.34 4.46
N LEU A 94 -4.36 0.20 4.95
CA LEU A 94 -5.71 -0.27 4.63
C LEU A 94 -6.78 0.76 5.00
N LEU A 95 -6.72 1.34 6.20
CA LEU A 95 -7.66 2.35 6.66
C LEU A 95 -7.70 3.55 5.71
N VAL A 96 -6.55 4.04 5.28
CA VAL A 96 -6.44 5.17 4.35
C VAL A 96 -7.11 4.84 3.00
N PHE A 97 -6.92 3.63 2.48
CA PHE A 97 -7.57 3.20 1.23
C PHE A 97 -9.07 2.93 1.38
N VAL A 98 -9.52 2.43 2.53
CA VAL A 98 -10.95 2.27 2.82
C VAL A 98 -11.66 3.63 2.84
N ILE A 99 -11.07 4.64 3.48
CA ILE A 99 -11.58 6.01 3.49
C ILE A 99 -11.70 6.55 2.06
N GLN A 100 -10.74 6.26 1.19
CA GLN A 100 -10.79 6.64 -0.23
C GLN A 100 -11.97 5.98 -0.95
N ALA A 101 -12.12 4.68 -0.82
CA ALA A 101 -13.21 3.92 -1.46
C ALA A 101 -14.59 4.45 -1.05
N VAL A 102 -14.79 4.62 0.26
CA VAL A 102 -16.01 5.20 0.83
C VAL A 102 -16.28 6.60 0.28
N SER A 103 -15.22 7.41 0.11
CA SER A 103 -15.38 8.78 -0.40
C SER A 103 -15.85 8.81 -1.85
N TYR A 104 -15.32 7.97 -2.72
CA TYR A 104 -15.78 7.89 -4.11
C TYR A 104 -17.23 7.42 -4.21
N GLU A 105 -17.64 6.45 -3.39
CA GLU A 105 -18.97 5.85 -3.44
C GLU A 105 -20.05 6.74 -2.83
N TYR A 106 -19.79 7.37 -1.68
CA TYR A 106 -20.83 8.04 -0.89
C TYR A 106 -20.87 9.55 -1.03
N ARG A 107 -19.88 10.18 -1.65
CA ARG A 107 -19.76 11.64 -1.78
C ARG A 107 -21.03 12.33 -2.28
N ARG A 108 -21.73 11.72 -3.24
CA ARG A 108 -22.89 12.29 -3.91
C ARG A 108 -24.19 11.52 -3.68
N LYS A 109 -24.23 10.58 -2.76
CA LYS A 109 -25.49 9.88 -2.46
C LYS A 109 -26.48 10.83 -1.76
N PRO A 110 -27.77 10.73 -2.08
CA PRO A 110 -28.81 11.58 -1.48
C PRO A 110 -28.87 11.48 0.05
N SER A 111 -28.44 10.35 0.61
CA SER A 111 -28.40 10.09 2.06
C SER A 111 -27.08 10.52 2.73
N ASN A 112 -26.27 11.32 2.03
CA ASN A 112 -24.98 11.78 2.57
C ASN A 112 -25.20 12.81 3.69
N PHE A 113 -25.06 12.37 4.95
CA PHE A 113 -25.17 13.22 6.13
C PHE A 113 -23.86 13.96 6.50
N LEU A 114 -22.69 13.45 6.03
CA LEU A 114 -21.39 14.07 6.30
C LEU A 114 -21.09 15.27 5.37
N GLY A 115 -21.79 15.36 4.27
CA GLY A 115 -21.59 16.41 3.25
C GLY A 115 -20.43 16.14 2.30
N GLU A 116 -20.52 16.74 1.11
CA GLU A 116 -19.54 16.57 0.03
C GLU A 116 -18.14 17.07 0.41
N LYS A 117 -18.05 18.14 1.19
CA LYS A 117 -16.77 18.72 1.63
C LYS A 117 -15.95 17.76 2.49
N THR A 118 -16.61 16.99 3.34
CA THR A 118 -15.94 15.99 4.19
C THR A 118 -15.33 14.88 3.35
N PHE A 119 -16.05 14.35 2.37
CA PHE A 119 -15.51 13.34 1.48
C PHE A 119 -14.40 13.87 0.57
N ASN A 120 -14.47 15.12 0.14
CA ASN A 120 -13.35 15.77 -0.56
C ASN A 120 -12.10 15.86 0.34
N ALA A 121 -12.28 16.20 1.62
CA ALA A 121 -11.17 16.21 2.58
C ALA A 121 -10.57 14.82 2.76
N PHE A 122 -11.39 13.78 2.83
CA PHE A 122 -10.93 12.39 2.91
C PHE A 122 -10.12 11.96 1.68
N LEU A 123 -10.51 12.39 0.48
CA LEU A 123 -9.73 12.14 -0.73
C LEU A 123 -8.37 12.83 -0.69
N ILE A 124 -8.30 14.06 -0.19
CA ILE A 124 -7.04 14.79 -0.05
C ILE A 124 -6.15 14.11 1.00
N VAL A 125 -6.71 13.75 2.15
CA VAL A 125 -5.98 13.03 3.20
C VAL A 125 -5.41 11.71 2.67
N ASN A 126 -6.22 10.94 1.92
CA ASN A 126 -5.71 9.72 1.29
C ASN A 126 -4.60 10.02 0.27
N GLY A 127 -4.76 11.05 -0.58
CA GLY A 127 -3.75 11.41 -1.58
C GLY A 127 -2.39 11.73 -0.97
N ILE A 128 -2.37 12.36 0.20
CA ILE A 128 -1.14 12.68 0.93
C ILE A 128 -0.68 11.49 1.78
N ALA A 129 -1.53 10.99 2.66
CA ALA A 129 -1.19 9.94 3.61
C ALA A 129 -0.90 8.60 2.91
N GLY A 130 -1.67 8.26 1.87
CA GLY A 130 -1.43 7.04 1.09
C GLY A 130 -0.08 7.04 0.40
N ALA A 131 0.30 8.16 -0.22
CA ALA A 131 1.61 8.32 -0.86
C ALA A 131 2.73 8.27 0.17
N PHE A 132 2.58 8.96 1.29
CA PHE A 132 3.55 8.99 2.38
C PHE A 132 3.76 7.59 2.99
N LEU A 133 2.69 6.91 3.38
CA LEU A 133 2.76 5.59 4.02
C LEU A 133 3.36 4.53 3.10
N LEU A 134 2.98 4.51 1.82
CA LEU A 134 3.55 3.58 0.85
C LEU A 134 5.00 3.92 0.54
N GLY A 135 5.32 5.21 0.41
CA GLY A 135 6.69 5.67 0.17
C GLY A 135 7.63 5.28 1.30
N THR A 136 7.25 5.54 2.55
CA THR A 136 8.05 5.15 3.72
C THR A 136 8.14 3.64 3.90
N ALA A 137 7.05 2.89 3.62
CA ALA A 137 7.09 1.43 3.63
C ALA A 137 8.10 0.87 2.60
N VAL A 138 8.16 1.47 1.39
CA VAL A 138 9.19 1.13 0.40
C VAL A 138 10.57 1.59 0.86
N GLY A 139 10.68 2.75 1.50
CA GLY A 139 11.92 3.26 2.08
C GLY A 139 12.57 2.28 3.07
N THR A 140 11.77 1.55 3.85
CA THR A 140 12.28 0.52 4.77
C THR A 140 13.03 -0.62 4.08
N LEU A 141 12.82 -0.85 2.78
CA LEU A 141 13.59 -1.83 2.01
C LEU A 141 15.04 -1.39 1.80
N PHE A 142 15.32 -0.08 1.85
CA PHE A 142 16.65 0.49 1.66
C PHE A 142 17.39 0.71 2.99
N PHE A 143 16.71 1.25 3.99
CA PHE A 143 17.31 1.63 5.27
C PHE A 143 17.04 0.61 6.37
N GLY A 144 16.09 -0.30 6.15
CA GLY A 144 15.75 -1.36 7.07
C GLY A 144 14.76 -0.94 8.15
N ALA A 145 14.38 -1.94 8.96
CA ALA A 145 13.56 -1.79 10.14
C ALA A 145 14.14 -2.66 11.27
N GLN A 146 13.76 -2.39 12.51
CA GLN A 146 14.34 -3.06 13.66
C GLN A 146 13.64 -4.40 13.93
N PHE A 147 14.03 -5.42 13.19
CA PHE A 147 13.62 -6.79 13.40
C PHE A 147 14.77 -7.78 13.22
N THR A 148 14.65 -8.96 13.82
CA THR A 148 15.60 -10.06 13.65
C THR A 148 14.90 -11.23 13.02
N VAL A 149 15.62 -12.02 12.19
CA VAL A 149 15.13 -13.23 11.54
C VAL A 149 15.90 -14.42 12.06
N ASP A 150 15.19 -15.35 12.70
CA ASP A 150 15.78 -16.61 13.14
C ASP A 150 15.67 -17.66 12.02
N ARG A 151 16.80 -17.94 11.39
CA ARG A 151 16.87 -18.93 10.30
C ARG A 151 16.71 -20.36 10.77
N ALA A 152 17.01 -20.67 12.03
CA ALA A 152 16.85 -22.00 12.59
C ALA A 152 15.37 -22.42 12.61
N ASN A 153 14.48 -21.46 12.77
CA ASN A 153 13.04 -21.71 12.80
C ASN A 153 12.41 -22.01 11.42
N PHE A 154 13.15 -21.82 10.32
CA PHE A 154 12.65 -22.23 8.99
C PHE A 154 12.45 -23.74 8.83
N ALA A 155 13.25 -24.52 9.54
CA ALA A 155 13.18 -25.98 9.50
C ALA A 155 12.37 -26.58 10.67
N SER A 156 11.88 -25.73 11.57
CA SER A 156 11.11 -26.15 12.75
C SER A 156 9.72 -26.60 12.33
N THR A 157 9.33 -27.79 12.76
CA THR A 157 7.96 -28.31 12.63
C THR A 157 7.04 -27.84 13.74
N ASP A 158 7.58 -27.17 14.76
CA ASP A 158 6.82 -26.60 15.87
C ASP A 158 6.16 -25.32 15.40
N GLY A 159 4.84 -25.36 15.16
CA GLY A 159 4.06 -24.24 14.62
C GLY A 159 3.97 -22.99 15.50
N PHE A 160 4.68 -22.96 16.64
CA PHE A 160 4.72 -21.85 17.59
C PHE A 160 6.02 -21.03 17.53
N ASN A 161 7.00 -21.45 16.74
CA ASN A 161 8.26 -20.72 16.62
C ASN A 161 8.14 -19.56 15.64
N THR A 162 8.36 -18.36 16.12
CA THR A 162 8.34 -17.15 15.30
C THR A 162 9.61 -17.07 14.46
N ILE A 163 9.46 -16.80 13.15
CA ILE A 163 10.59 -16.63 12.21
C ILE A 163 11.18 -15.23 12.37
N SER A 164 10.35 -14.24 12.61
CA SER A 164 10.79 -12.85 12.77
C SER A 164 10.33 -12.27 14.11
N GLN A 165 11.22 -11.51 14.76
CA GLN A 165 10.94 -10.79 15.99
C GLN A 165 11.24 -9.30 15.78
N TRP A 166 10.26 -8.46 16.11
CA TRP A 166 10.41 -7.02 16.07
C TRP A 166 10.96 -6.49 17.39
N ALA A 167 11.90 -5.56 17.33
CA ALA A 167 12.58 -5.05 18.50
C ALA A 167 11.69 -4.20 19.42
N THR A 168 10.62 -3.62 18.85
CA THR A 168 9.71 -2.71 19.57
C THR A 168 8.27 -3.20 19.52
N PRO A 169 7.44 -2.87 20.54
CA PRO A 169 6.01 -3.19 20.53
C PRO A 169 5.19 -2.38 19.50
N TRP A 170 5.83 -1.44 18.81
CA TRP A 170 5.20 -0.61 17.78
C TRP A 170 5.13 -1.29 16.41
N TYR A 171 5.73 -2.48 16.28
CA TYR A 171 5.59 -3.34 15.09
C TYR A 171 5.71 -2.59 13.76
N GLY A 172 6.80 -1.85 13.57
CA GLY A 172 7.13 -1.14 12.35
C GLY A 172 6.61 0.29 12.24
N LEU A 173 5.76 0.79 13.13
CA LEU A 173 5.36 2.21 13.15
C LEU A 173 6.54 3.14 13.42
N ASP A 174 7.50 2.70 14.22
CA ASP A 174 8.76 3.38 14.45
C ASP A 174 9.61 3.51 13.19
N ALA A 175 9.59 2.49 12.33
CA ALA A 175 10.25 2.56 11.02
C ALA A 175 9.59 3.55 10.07
N LEU A 176 8.27 3.74 10.14
CA LEU A 176 7.57 4.78 9.36
C LEU A 176 7.90 6.20 9.86
N ALA A 177 8.22 6.34 11.14
CA ALA A 177 8.58 7.62 11.74
C ALA A 177 10.08 7.97 11.60
N ASP A 178 10.90 7.06 11.11
CA ASP A 178 12.33 7.28 10.88
C ASP A 178 12.53 8.22 9.68
N PRO A 179 13.15 9.39 9.85
CA PRO A 179 13.33 10.37 8.77
C PRO A 179 14.24 9.89 7.64
N ARG A 180 14.88 8.72 7.79
CA ARG A 180 15.71 8.10 6.74
C ARG A 180 14.87 7.29 5.76
N ASN A 181 13.69 6.85 6.14
CA ASN A 181 12.72 6.11 5.32
C ASN A 181 11.77 7.07 4.63
#